data_1734592b9bd589ffe8d1e1f5d6b697db
#
_entry.id   1734592b9bd589ffe8d1e1f5d6b697db
#
_cell.length_a   1.000
_cell.length_b   1.000
_cell.length_c   1.000
_cell.angle_alpha   90.00
_cell.angle_beta   90.00
_cell.angle_gamma   90.00
#
_symmetry.space_group_name_H-M   'P 1'
#
loop_
_entity.id
_entity.type
_entity.pdbx_description
1 polymer ?
#
loop_
_entity_poly.entity_id
_entity_poly.type
_entity_poly.pdbx_seq_one_letter_code
_entity_poly.pdbx_strand_id
1 'polypeptide(L)'
;MTLREIEDLYREQASPETILEAFMDTDINGKDDNYRDRTPLHLACSYADANAIIYLLAHGAGINVRDNEGNTPLCYLGMIRNAHDIDERRLYQCATILLNAKASLPRSGKTTTALLQALWNSNYGMADAFIDSGIRLDSTDSGGRNALHIAAAKAASAASRINRCEELIKDFATRWYPEKQKEQIQQDLADARQEEQRNYLTVKALLCRAGLDPDEKDNCGKTPLVDAIDGGAKLTGALLAGKDPATDPLAARTGGMDLFQALARKDTEAVEALLESGAELQTTYDESVYYNYKGLSPLGCALWDHSLTIASLLLQAGADPNYRDATGKTAIAHWLDNDNRSSYKTQDPYTPLLLLLKEKGWQAEAPATSEGETAFSLACHSDTKLGETLFRHLLENGAKVNSRDNRGRTPLLHLCKALESNYLKILEPLLEARADIHATDNAGNTPLHYLADHYGNEAKNAAEILFDFGTPDTAAVNNEGQTPLDIATERNNETLVKWLLNNS
;
A
#
# COMPACT_ATOMS: atom_id res chain seq x y z
N MET A 1 -48.10 -6.21 26.37
CA MET A 1 -46.95 -7.08 26.14
C MET A 1 -45.65 -6.27 26.20
N THR A 2 -44.58 -6.79 26.80
CA THR A 2 -43.26 -6.11 26.83
C THR A 2 -42.46 -6.29 25.54
N LEU A 3 -41.54 -5.40 25.23
CA LEU A 3 -40.70 -5.53 24.04
C LEU A 3 -39.87 -6.81 24.06
N ARG A 4 -39.49 -7.30 25.24
CA ARG A 4 -38.76 -8.56 25.41
C ARG A 4 -39.58 -9.77 24.98
N GLU A 5 -40.83 -9.81 25.37
CA GLU A 5 -41.74 -10.90 24.97
C GLU A 5 -41.96 -10.92 23.48
N ILE A 6 -42.04 -9.76 22.81
CA ILE A 6 -42.14 -9.68 21.34
C ILE A 6 -40.83 -10.12 20.69
N GLU A 7 -39.67 -9.75 21.25
CA GLU A 7 -38.38 -10.20 20.73
C GLU A 7 -38.22 -11.72 20.84
N ASP A 8 -38.71 -12.33 21.91
CA ASP A 8 -38.68 -13.78 22.06
C ASP A 8 -39.56 -14.46 20.99
N LEU A 9 -40.69 -13.88 20.59
CA LEU A 9 -41.49 -14.37 19.46
C LEU A 9 -40.72 -14.34 18.13
N TYR A 10 -39.93 -13.27 17.88
CA TYR A 10 -39.06 -13.24 16.68
C TYR A 10 -37.97 -14.32 16.72
N ARG A 11 -37.38 -14.58 17.89
CA ARG A 11 -36.37 -15.62 18.08
C ARG A 11 -36.93 -17.03 17.93
N GLU A 12 -38.18 -17.23 18.36
CA GLU A 12 -38.91 -18.50 18.23
C GLU A 12 -39.51 -18.70 16.85
N GLN A 13 -39.31 -17.75 15.93
CA GLN A 13 -39.86 -17.77 14.56
C GLN A 13 -41.37 -17.91 14.52
N ALA A 14 -42.06 -17.24 15.43
CA ALA A 14 -43.52 -17.20 15.48
C ALA A 14 -44.11 -16.66 14.16
N SER A 15 -45.40 -16.97 13.92
CA SER A 15 -46.05 -16.50 12.67
C SER A 15 -46.11 -14.97 12.61
N PRO A 16 -46.04 -14.36 11.39
CA PRO A 16 -46.16 -12.91 11.26
C PRO A 16 -47.45 -12.35 11.88
N GLU A 17 -48.53 -13.10 11.83
CA GLU A 17 -49.82 -12.75 12.47
C GLU A 17 -49.67 -12.67 14.00
N THR A 18 -49.04 -13.67 14.63
CA THR A 18 -48.80 -13.71 16.08
C THR A 18 -47.94 -12.54 16.51
N ILE A 19 -46.88 -12.22 15.76
CA ILE A 19 -46.00 -11.08 16.05
C ILE A 19 -46.77 -9.76 15.92
N LEU A 20 -47.61 -9.61 14.91
CA LEU A 20 -48.39 -8.41 14.70
C LEU A 20 -49.44 -8.23 15.83
N GLU A 21 -50.11 -9.30 16.22
CA GLU A 21 -51.06 -9.29 17.39
C GLU A 21 -50.34 -8.84 18.66
N ALA A 22 -49.11 -9.29 18.88
CA ALA A 22 -48.28 -8.88 20.00
C ALA A 22 -48.01 -7.37 20.03
N PHE A 23 -47.77 -6.75 18.85
CA PHE A 23 -47.64 -5.29 18.75
C PHE A 23 -48.97 -4.56 19.03
N MET A 24 -50.13 -5.16 18.74
CA MET A 24 -51.45 -4.56 19.02
C MET A 24 -51.68 -4.41 20.51
N ASP A 25 -51.09 -5.28 21.33
CA ASP A 25 -51.21 -5.29 22.81
C ASP A 25 -50.13 -4.46 23.53
N THR A 26 -49.34 -3.65 22.80
CA THR A 26 -48.27 -2.82 23.40
C THR A 26 -48.60 -1.33 23.37
N ASP A 27 -47.99 -0.58 24.30
CA ASP A 27 -47.97 0.88 24.20
C ASP A 27 -47.09 1.30 23.01
N ILE A 28 -47.72 1.82 21.96
CA ILE A 28 -47.11 2.13 20.66
C ILE A 28 -45.90 3.08 20.78
N ASN A 29 -45.88 3.97 21.78
CA ASN A 29 -44.81 4.91 22.05
C ASN A 29 -44.11 4.63 23.38
N GLY A 30 -44.48 3.55 24.05
CA GLY A 30 -43.86 3.13 25.31
C GLY A 30 -42.35 2.89 25.11
N LYS A 31 -41.57 3.48 26.01
CA LYS A 31 -40.14 3.22 26.10
C LYS A 31 -39.90 2.13 27.14
N ASP A 32 -39.04 1.18 26.81
CA ASP A 32 -38.63 0.13 27.73
C ASP A 32 -37.26 0.48 28.33
N ASP A 33 -37.27 0.91 29.59
CA ASP A 33 -36.05 1.30 30.34
C ASP A 33 -35.04 0.15 30.45
N ASN A 34 -35.52 -1.11 30.47
CA ASN A 34 -34.68 -2.30 30.52
C ASN A 34 -34.09 -2.63 29.14
N TYR A 35 -34.61 -1.97 28.08
CA TYR A 35 -34.24 -2.21 26.67
C TYR A 35 -33.67 -0.96 25.98
N ARG A 36 -32.86 -0.16 26.73
CA ARG A 36 -32.20 1.05 26.22
C ARG A 36 -33.16 2.13 25.73
N ASP A 37 -34.31 2.31 26.36
CA ASP A 37 -35.36 3.26 25.97
C ASP A 37 -35.88 3.05 24.52
N ARG A 38 -35.84 1.84 24.01
CA ARG A 38 -36.38 1.50 22.70
C ARG A 38 -37.91 1.55 22.71
N THR A 39 -38.49 1.91 21.58
CA THR A 39 -39.92 1.83 21.31
C THR A 39 -40.25 0.59 20.49
N PRO A 40 -41.52 0.17 20.40
CA PRO A 40 -41.94 -0.92 19.49
C PRO A 40 -41.44 -0.74 18.06
N LEU A 41 -41.40 0.51 17.54
CA LEU A 41 -40.91 0.77 16.19
C LEU A 41 -39.40 0.50 16.04
N HIS A 42 -38.58 0.74 17.08
CA HIS A 42 -37.17 0.34 17.05
C HIS A 42 -37.02 -1.19 16.92
N LEU A 43 -37.88 -1.94 17.67
CA LEU A 43 -37.83 -3.40 17.61
C LEU A 43 -38.26 -3.92 16.24
N ALA A 44 -39.39 -3.45 15.71
CA ALA A 44 -39.86 -3.83 14.39
C ALA A 44 -38.80 -3.55 13.29
N CYS A 45 -38.08 -2.41 13.39
CA CYS A 45 -36.97 -2.08 12.49
C CYS A 45 -35.77 -3.02 12.63
N SER A 46 -35.46 -3.47 13.86
CA SER A 46 -34.30 -4.38 14.08
C SER A 46 -34.51 -5.77 13.44
N TYR A 47 -35.74 -6.15 13.16
CA TYR A 47 -36.12 -7.39 12.48
C TYR A 47 -36.58 -7.18 11.03
N ALA A 48 -36.51 -5.95 10.52
CA ALA A 48 -36.99 -5.55 9.20
C ALA A 48 -38.43 -6.03 8.93
N ASP A 49 -39.31 -5.89 9.90
CA ASP A 49 -40.71 -6.32 9.80
C ASP A 49 -41.58 -5.22 9.20
N ALA A 50 -41.79 -5.28 7.86
CA ALA A 50 -42.57 -4.28 7.13
C ALA A 50 -44.02 -4.18 7.62
N ASN A 51 -44.65 -5.29 8.01
CA ASN A 51 -46.05 -5.30 8.47
C ASN A 51 -46.18 -4.62 9.83
N ALA A 52 -45.30 -4.95 10.77
CA ALA A 52 -45.26 -4.30 12.07
C ALA A 52 -44.93 -2.79 11.94
N ILE A 53 -43.98 -2.42 11.07
CA ILE A 53 -43.64 -1.00 10.81
C ILE A 53 -44.87 -0.25 10.28
N ILE A 54 -45.58 -0.79 9.27
CA ILE A 54 -46.78 -0.17 8.71
C ILE A 54 -47.86 0.00 9.77
N TYR A 55 -48.12 -1.06 10.59
CA TYR A 55 -49.11 -1.02 11.63
C TYR A 55 -48.78 0.05 12.67
N LEU A 56 -47.56 0.06 13.20
CA LEU A 56 -47.11 1.00 14.23
C LEU A 56 -47.21 2.46 13.74
N LEU A 57 -46.75 2.75 12.49
CA LEU A 57 -46.85 4.07 11.90
C LEU A 57 -48.30 4.53 11.69
N ALA A 58 -49.17 3.63 11.25
CA ALA A 58 -50.61 3.90 11.08
C ALA A 58 -51.31 4.25 12.42
N HIS A 59 -50.78 3.75 13.52
CA HIS A 59 -51.34 3.98 14.85
C HIS A 59 -50.56 5.07 15.64
N GLY A 60 -49.72 5.87 14.96
CA GLY A 60 -49.10 7.05 15.56
C GLY A 60 -47.77 6.79 16.27
N ALA A 61 -47.05 5.73 15.92
CA ALA A 61 -45.68 5.52 16.44
C ALA A 61 -44.75 6.70 16.06
N GLY A 62 -43.98 7.16 17.03
CA GLY A 62 -43.04 8.24 16.85
C GLY A 62 -41.84 7.82 15.99
N ILE A 63 -41.85 8.19 14.71
CA ILE A 63 -40.89 7.73 13.70
C ILE A 63 -39.44 8.17 13.98
N ASN A 64 -39.24 9.27 14.69
CA ASN A 64 -37.93 9.86 14.97
C ASN A 64 -37.59 9.83 16.48
N VAL A 65 -38.26 9.00 17.28
CA VAL A 65 -37.92 8.80 18.67
C VAL A 65 -36.51 8.26 18.79
N ARG A 66 -35.77 8.75 19.78
CA ARG A 66 -34.41 8.31 20.02
C ARG A 66 -34.36 7.40 21.25
N ASP A 67 -33.56 6.34 21.14
CA ASP A 67 -33.19 5.50 22.28
C ASP A 67 -32.15 6.23 23.17
N ASN A 68 -31.68 5.59 24.22
CA ASN A 68 -30.69 6.16 25.14
C ASN A 68 -29.28 6.30 24.52
N GLU A 69 -29.02 5.68 23.39
CA GLU A 69 -27.78 5.85 22.59
C GLU A 69 -27.95 6.93 21.49
N GLY A 70 -29.13 7.50 21.34
CA GLY A 70 -29.46 8.53 20.34
C GLY A 70 -29.88 7.97 18.99
N ASN A 71 -30.04 6.66 18.83
CA ASN A 71 -30.44 6.03 17.59
C ASN A 71 -31.95 6.19 17.35
N THR A 72 -32.34 6.36 16.10
CA THR A 72 -33.72 6.33 15.65
C THR A 72 -34.09 4.94 15.15
N PRO A 73 -35.41 4.61 14.99
CA PRO A 73 -35.82 3.32 14.39
C PRO A 73 -35.14 3.03 13.06
N LEU A 74 -34.95 4.03 12.20
CA LEU A 74 -34.25 3.88 10.92
C LEU A 74 -32.79 3.46 11.08
N CYS A 75 -32.10 3.87 12.16
CA CYS A 75 -30.72 3.44 12.44
C CYS A 75 -30.67 1.94 12.73
N TYR A 76 -31.68 1.39 13.41
CA TYR A 76 -31.72 -0.04 13.73
C TYR A 76 -31.83 -0.91 12.48
N LEU A 77 -32.55 -0.46 11.45
CA LEU A 77 -32.59 -1.13 10.16
C LEU A 77 -31.17 -1.18 9.52
N GLY A 78 -30.39 -0.09 9.65
CA GLY A 78 -28.99 -0.02 9.17
C GLY A 78 -28.02 -0.87 9.98
N MET A 79 -28.32 -1.17 11.24
CA MET A 79 -27.47 -1.96 12.13
C MET A 79 -27.58 -3.47 11.91
N ILE A 80 -28.52 -3.94 11.09
CA ILE A 80 -28.66 -5.35 10.78
C ILE A 80 -27.37 -5.86 10.14
N ARG A 81 -26.70 -6.81 10.81
CA ARG A 81 -25.49 -7.45 10.33
C ARG A 81 -25.84 -8.75 9.64
N ASN A 82 -25.23 -8.99 8.47
CA ASN A 82 -25.42 -10.17 7.64
C ASN A 82 -26.82 -10.27 7.02
N ALA A 83 -26.95 -9.68 5.82
CA ALA A 83 -28.13 -9.80 4.99
C ALA A 83 -28.37 -11.24 4.47
N HIS A 84 -27.61 -12.24 4.90
CA HIS A 84 -27.84 -13.64 4.51
C HIS A 84 -29.19 -14.18 5.01
N ASP A 85 -29.72 -13.63 6.11
CA ASP A 85 -30.99 -14.05 6.69
C ASP A 85 -32.17 -13.11 6.34
N ILE A 86 -31.90 -11.92 5.80
CA ILE A 86 -32.93 -10.92 5.46
C ILE A 86 -32.71 -10.48 4.01
N ASP A 87 -33.73 -10.74 3.17
CA ASP A 87 -33.72 -10.34 1.74
C ASP A 87 -33.50 -8.82 1.59
N GLU A 88 -32.59 -8.41 0.72
CA GLU A 88 -32.33 -7.00 0.38
C GLU A 88 -33.60 -6.25 -0.02
N ARG A 89 -34.56 -6.91 -0.70
CA ARG A 89 -35.85 -6.33 -1.05
C ARG A 89 -36.66 -5.96 0.18
N ARG A 90 -36.59 -6.77 1.23
CA ARG A 90 -37.27 -6.50 2.50
C ARG A 90 -36.66 -5.29 3.20
N LEU A 91 -35.34 -5.16 3.20
CA LEU A 91 -34.64 -3.98 3.72
C LEU A 91 -35.00 -2.72 2.93
N TYR A 92 -34.99 -2.80 1.62
CA TYR A 92 -35.41 -1.70 0.73
C TYR A 92 -36.85 -1.27 1.02
N GLN A 93 -37.77 -2.22 1.16
CA GLN A 93 -39.18 -1.96 1.46
C GLN A 93 -39.34 -1.25 2.80
N CYS A 94 -38.75 -1.77 3.86
CA CYS A 94 -38.81 -1.18 5.20
C CYS A 94 -38.23 0.23 5.25
N ALA A 95 -37.07 0.44 4.61
CA ALA A 95 -36.45 1.75 4.51
C ALA A 95 -37.34 2.75 3.74
N THR A 96 -37.91 2.32 2.61
CA THR A 96 -38.78 3.16 1.79
C THR A 96 -40.05 3.56 2.57
N ILE A 97 -40.67 2.65 3.34
CA ILE A 97 -41.81 2.96 4.21
C ILE A 97 -41.46 4.07 5.21
N LEU A 98 -40.35 3.91 5.91
CA LEU A 98 -39.89 4.88 6.90
C LEU A 98 -39.54 6.23 6.28
N LEU A 99 -38.86 6.25 5.12
CA LEU A 99 -38.48 7.46 4.41
C LEU A 99 -39.70 8.23 3.88
N ASN A 100 -40.67 7.51 3.31
CA ASN A 100 -41.95 8.10 2.88
C ASN A 100 -42.76 8.68 4.04
N ALA A 101 -42.65 8.06 5.23
CA ALA A 101 -43.26 8.57 6.46
C ALA A 101 -42.41 9.71 7.12
N LYS A 102 -41.41 10.25 6.41
CA LYS A 102 -40.53 11.36 6.84
C LYS A 102 -39.60 11.00 8.02
N ALA A 103 -39.09 9.78 8.06
CA ALA A 103 -37.98 9.47 8.95
C ALA A 103 -36.80 10.41 8.68
N SER A 104 -36.29 11.00 9.73
CA SER A 104 -35.13 11.90 9.62
C SER A 104 -33.82 11.15 9.80
N LEU A 105 -32.83 11.49 8.99
CA LEU A 105 -31.46 11.07 9.24
C LEU A 105 -30.89 11.89 10.40
N PRO A 106 -30.37 11.26 11.45
CA PRO A 106 -29.75 12.00 12.54
C PRO A 106 -28.51 12.76 12.00
N ARG A 107 -28.52 14.08 12.11
CA ARG A 107 -27.33 14.89 11.95
C ARG A 107 -26.49 14.76 13.22
N SER A 108 -25.45 13.96 13.22
CA SER A 108 -24.62 13.89 14.40
C SER A 108 -23.14 13.87 14.07
N GLY A 109 -22.38 14.69 14.76
CA GLY A 109 -20.92 14.74 14.71
C GLY A 109 -20.21 13.61 15.50
N LYS A 110 -20.93 12.59 15.96
CA LYS A 110 -20.33 11.48 16.73
C LYS A 110 -20.85 10.08 16.35
N THR A 111 -21.96 9.96 15.65
CA THR A 111 -22.51 8.65 15.22
C THR A 111 -22.53 8.58 13.69
N THR A 112 -22.11 7.45 13.17
CA THR A 112 -22.20 7.11 11.76
C THR A 112 -23.65 7.23 11.30
N THR A 113 -23.90 7.89 10.15
CA THR A 113 -25.27 8.04 9.63
C THR A 113 -25.85 6.69 9.23
N ALA A 114 -27.17 6.60 9.15
CA ALA A 114 -27.84 5.35 8.79
C ALA A 114 -27.40 4.80 7.41
N LEU A 115 -27.11 5.67 6.43
CA LEU A 115 -26.54 5.26 5.14
C LEU A 115 -25.16 4.65 5.29
N LEU A 116 -24.25 5.35 5.98
CA LEU A 116 -22.88 4.87 6.18
C LEU A 116 -22.87 3.56 6.96
N GLN A 117 -23.76 3.42 7.93
CA GLN A 117 -23.96 2.19 8.70
C GLN A 117 -24.48 1.05 7.81
N ALA A 118 -25.45 1.32 6.92
CA ALA A 118 -25.96 0.34 5.97
C ALA A 118 -24.86 -0.15 5.03
N LEU A 119 -24.05 0.75 4.47
CA LEU A 119 -22.91 0.41 3.62
C LEU A 119 -21.85 -0.41 4.36
N TRP A 120 -21.50 -0.02 5.61
CA TRP A 120 -20.56 -0.78 6.44
C TRP A 120 -21.02 -2.22 6.69
N ASN A 121 -22.33 -2.41 6.88
CA ASN A 121 -22.94 -3.71 7.13
C ASN A 121 -23.32 -4.46 5.85
N SER A 122 -23.01 -3.92 4.66
CA SER A 122 -23.38 -4.47 3.34
C SER A 122 -24.90 -4.59 3.15
N ASN A 123 -25.70 -3.71 3.77
CA ASN A 123 -27.16 -3.63 3.61
C ASN A 123 -27.52 -2.81 2.38
N TYR A 124 -27.28 -3.36 1.20
CA TYR A 124 -27.43 -2.65 -0.08
C TYR A 124 -28.86 -2.25 -0.38
N GLY A 125 -29.86 -3.08 0.00
CA GLY A 125 -31.27 -2.72 -0.17
C GLY A 125 -31.64 -1.42 0.56
N MET A 126 -31.11 -1.22 1.76
CA MET A 126 -31.30 0.03 2.48
C MET A 126 -30.54 1.19 1.83
N ALA A 127 -29.31 0.97 1.37
CA ALA A 127 -28.53 1.98 0.67
C ALA A 127 -29.24 2.46 -0.60
N ASP A 128 -29.82 1.55 -1.37
CA ASP A 128 -30.62 1.86 -2.56
C ASP A 128 -31.84 2.71 -2.21
N ALA A 129 -32.55 2.38 -1.14
CA ALA A 129 -33.72 3.16 -0.70
C ALA A 129 -33.32 4.61 -0.34
N PHE A 130 -32.16 4.82 0.29
CA PHE A 130 -31.64 6.15 0.56
C PHE A 130 -31.30 6.91 -0.73
N ILE A 131 -30.61 6.26 -1.66
CA ILE A 131 -30.24 6.87 -2.95
C ILE A 131 -31.52 7.25 -3.74
N ASP A 132 -32.49 6.37 -3.77
CA ASP A 132 -33.76 6.58 -4.51
C ASP A 132 -34.66 7.65 -3.85
N SER A 133 -34.54 7.86 -2.54
CA SER A 133 -35.32 8.87 -1.81
C SER A 133 -34.89 10.31 -2.11
N GLY A 134 -33.72 10.51 -2.76
CA GLY A 134 -33.16 11.84 -3.05
C GLY A 134 -32.71 12.61 -1.80
N ILE A 135 -32.53 11.94 -0.68
CA ILE A 135 -31.97 12.53 0.54
C ILE A 135 -30.53 12.95 0.29
N ARG A 136 -30.14 14.09 0.88
CA ARG A 136 -28.75 14.57 0.83
C ARG A 136 -27.81 13.56 1.50
N LEU A 137 -26.83 13.07 0.75
CA LEU A 137 -25.94 11.95 1.14
C LEU A 137 -24.50 12.39 1.43
N ASP A 138 -24.28 13.66 1.69
CA ASP A 138 -22.96 14.30 1.93
C ASP A 138 -22.43 14.14 3.37
N SER A 139 -22.99 13.21 4.13
CA SER A 139 -22.51 12.91 5.49
C SER A 139 -21.22 12.11 5.47
N THR A 140 -20.34 12.41 6.43
CA THR A 140 -19.07 11.69 6.64
C THR A 140 -19.05 11.00 8.00
N ASP A 141 -18.24 9.96 8.12
CA ASP A 141 -17.91 9.32 9.40
C ASP A 141 -16.84 10.13 10.18
N SER A 142 -16.39 9.62 11.32
CA SER A 142 -15.35 10.25 12.15
C SER A 142 -13.98 10.34 11.46
N GLY A 143 -13.75 9.53 10.42
CA GLY A 143 -12.55 9.54 9.58
C GLY A 143 -12.65 10.50 8.39
N GLY A 144 -13.77 11.24 8.25
CA GLY A 144 -14.01 12.09 7.08
C GLY A 144 -14.46 11.33 5.84
N ARG A 145 -14.77 10.03 5.94
CA ARG A 145 -15.15 9.18 4.81
C ARG A 145 -16.64 9.31 4.51
N ASN A 146 -16.97 9.64 3.27
CA ASN A 146 -18.34 9.68 2.76
C ASN A 146 -18.81 8.30 2.24
N ALA A 147 -20.02 8.25 1.70
CA ALA A 147 -20.60 7.01 1.18
C ALA A 147 -19.76 6.38 0.05
N LEU A 148 -19.11 7.19 -0.80
CA LEU A 148 -18.23 6.68 -1.87
C LEU A 148 -16.99 5.99 -1.31
N HIS A 149 -16.32 6.57 -0.29
CA HIS A 149 -15.17 5.94 0.37
C HIS A 149 -15.54 4.58 0.94
N ILE A 150 -16.69 4.47 1.62
CA ILE A 150 -17.12 3.22 2.24
C ILE A 150 -17.46 2.17 1.17
N ALA A 151 -18.19 2.54 0.14
CA ALA A 151 -18.53 1.62 -0.94
C ALA A 151 -17.28 1.17 -1.72
N ALA A 152 -16.33 2.08 -1.95
CA ALA A 152 -15.03 1.78 -2.56
C ALA A 152 -14.19 0.82 -1.70
N ALA A 153 -14.10 1.06 -0.40
CA ALA A 153 -13.39 0.19 0.54
C ALA A 153 -14.03 -1.22 0.65
N LYS A 154 -15.37 -1.30 0.53
CA LYS A 154 -16.08 -2.58 0.46
C LYS A 154 -15.79 -3.33 -0.84
N ALA A 155 -15.80 -2.65 -1.98
CA ALA A 155 -15.39 -3.23 -3.26
C ALA A 155 -13.94 -3.74 -3.19
N ALA A 156 -13.04 -2.96 -2.59
CA ALA A 156 -11.65 -3.33 -2.35
C ALA A 156 -11.51 -4.60 -1.49
N SER A 157 -12.31 -4.72 -0.43
CA SER A 157 -12.34 -5.92 0.42
C SER A 157 -12.81 -7.15 -0.35
N ALA A 158 -13.86 -7.03 -1.17
CA ALA A 158 -14.36 -8.11 -2.01
C ALA A 158 -13.32 -8.52 -3.07
N ALA A 159 -12.69 -7.58 -3.76
CA ALA A 159 -11.65 -7.84 -4.76
C ALA A 159 -10.42 -8.55 -4.13
N SER A 160 -10.00 -8.15 -2.93
CA SER A 160 -8.93 -8.83 -2.20
C SER A 160 -9.28 -10.28 -1.84
N ARG A 161 -10.55 -10.57 -1.53
CA ARG A 161 -11.04 -11.94 -1.30
C ARG A 161 -11.05 -12.75 -2.60
N ILE A 162 -11.48 -12.15 -3.72
CA ILE A 162 -11.43 -12.77 -5.05
C ILE A 162 -10.01 -13.20 -5.37
N ASN A 163 -9.04 -12.30 -5.30
CA ASN A 163 -7.64 -12.59 -5.59
C ASN A 163 -7.09 -13.74 -4.73
N ARG A 164 -7.41 -13.74 -3.44
CA ARG A 164 -7.00 -14.83 -2.53
C ARG A 164 -7.61 -16.17 -2.91
N CYS A 165 -8.90 -16.20 -3.24
CA CYS A 165 -9.57 -17.45 -3.64
C CYS A 165 -9.02 -17.96 -4.97
N GLU A 166 -8.74 -17.08 -5.94
CA GLU A 166 -8.15 -17.44 -7.23
C GLU A 166 -6.73 -17.99 -7.09
N GLU A 167 -5.90 -17.44 -6.20
CA GLU A 167 -4.58 -17.98 -5.89
C GLU A 167 -4.67 -19.38 -5.27
N LEU A 168 -5.59 -19.58 -4.32
CA LEU A 168 -5.83 -20.90 -3.72
C LEU A 168 -6.33 -21.92 -4.76
N ILE A 169 -7.19 -21.50 -5.69
CA ILE A 169 -7.68 -22.37 -6.78
C ILE A 169 -6.54 -22.77 -7.73
N LYS A 170 -5.61 -21.87 -8.04
CA LYS A 170 -4.41 -22.20 -8.82
C LYS A 170 -3.55 -23.27 -8.12
N ASP A 171 -3.46 -23.20 -6.79
CA ASP A 171 -2.74 -24.21 -5.99
C ASP A 171 -3.39 -25.61 -6.01
N PHE A 172 -4.68 -25.75 -6.36
CA PHE A 172 -5.35 -27.06 -6.46
C PHE A 172 -4.68 -28.01 -7.46
N ALA A 173 -3.97 -27.47 -8.46
CA ALA A 173 -3.23 -28.27 -9.44
C ALA A 173 -1.93 -28.86 -8.87
N THR A 174 -1.34 -28.25 -7.85
CA THR A 174 -0.03 -28.58 -7.31
C THR A 174 -0.07 -29.16 -5.89
N ARG A 175 -1.13 -28.86 -5.15
CA ARG A 175 -1.33 -29.29 -3.76
C ARG A 175 -2.63 -30.04 -3.59
N TRP A 176 -2.62 -31.04 -2.71
CA TRP A 176 -3.84 -31.76 -2.36
C TRP A 176 -4.67 -30.96 -1.38
N TYR A 177 -5.96 -30.79 -1.70
CA TYR A 177 -6.97 -30.19 -0.85
C TYR A 177 -8.15 -31.15 -0.69
N PRO A 178 -8.78 -31.26 0.53
CA PRO A 178 -10.03 -31.97 0.69
C PRO A 178 -11.13 -31.38 -0.20
N GLU A 179 -12.00 -32.22 -0.77
CA GLU A 179 -13.04 -31.77 -1.72
C GLU A 179 -13.96 -30.73 -1.10
N LYS A 180 -14.38 -30.96 0.14
CA LYS A 180 -15.19 -29.99 0.91
C LYS A 180 -14.52 -28.62 1.05
N GLN A 181 -13.19 -28.56 1.16
CA GLN A 181 -12.46 -27.30 1.23
C GLN A 181 -12.39 -26.60 -0.12
N LYS A 182 -12.28 -27.34 -1.23
CA LYS A 182 -12.31 -26.78 -2.58
C LYS A 182 -13.69 -26.19 -2.87
N GLU A 183 -14.76 -26.91 -2.53
CA GLU A 183 -16.15 -26.43 -2.66
C GLU A 183 -16.35 -25.14 -1.87
N GLN A 184 -15.84 -25.06 -0.64
CA GLN A 184 -15.95 -23.85 0.19
C GLN A 184 -15.21 -22.67 -0.45
N ILE A 185 -13.97 -22.86 -0.95
CA ILE A 185 -13.20 -21.79 -1.60
C ILE A 185 -13.91 -21.32 -2.88
N GLN A 186 -14.51 -22.20 -3.64
CA GLN A 186 -15.28 -21.85 -4.84
C GLN A 186 -16.55 -21.05 -4.47
N GLN A 187 -17.23 -21.42 -3.38
CA GLN A 187 -18.39 -20.69 -2.89
C GLN A 187 -17.96 -19.29 -2.39
N ASP A 188 -16.88 -19.19 -1.61
CA ASP A 188 -16.33 -17.92 -1.13
C ASP A 188 -15.93 -16.99 -2.29
N LEU A 189 -15.44 -17.55 -3.40
CA LEU A 189 -15.16 -16.79 -4.63
C LEU A 189 -16.43 -16.26 -5.28
N ALA A 190 -17.47 -17.11 -5.38
CA ALA A 190 -18.74 -16.70 -5.95
C ALA A 190 -19.40 -15.58 -5.15
N ASP A 191 -19.40 -15.71 -3.81
CA ASP A 191 -19.94 -14.71 -2.88
C ASP A 191 -19.16 -13.39 -2.97
N ALA A 192 -17.83 -13.46 -3.04
CA ALA A 192 -16.97 -12.27 -3.16
C ALA A 192 -17.18 -11.54 -4.50
N ARG A 193 -17.38 -12.26 -5.61
CA ARG A 193 -17.70 -11.67 -6.93
C ARG A 193 -19.06 -11.00 -6.92
N GLN A 194 -20.05 -11.61 -6.29
CA GLN A 194 -21.36 -11.00 -6.14
C GLN A 194 -21.29 -9.72 -5.29
N GLU A 195 -20.53 -9.73 -4.20
CA GLU A 195 -20.33 -8.56 -3.35
C GLU A 195 -19.60 -7.43 -4.09
N GLU A 196 -18.55 -7.73 -4.86
CA GLU A 196 -17.86 -6.72 -5.67
C GLU A 196 -18.80 -6.09 -6.71
N GLN A 197 -19.56 -6.90 -7.43
CA GLN A 197 -20.55 -6.41 -8.41
C GLN A 197 -21.60 -5.53 -7.73
N ARG A 198 -22.03 -5.87 -6.54
CA ARG A 198 -23.00 -5.09 -5.79
C ARG A 198 -22.44 -3.73 -5.35
N ASN A 199 -21.21 -3.72 -4.86
CA ASN A 199 -20.50 -2.47 -4.52
C ASN A 199 -20.27 -1.58 -5.74
N TYR A 200 -19.90 -2.15 -6.89
CA TYR A 200 -19.77 -1.43 -8.15
C TYR A 200 -21.08 -0.72 -8.53
N LEU A 201 -22.22 -1.43 -8.47
CA LEU A 201 -23.53 -0.85 -8.77
C LEU A 201 -23.90 0.25 -7.77
N THR A 202 -23.57 0.08 -6.51
CA THR A 202 -23.79 1.09 -5.45
C THR A 202 -22.96 2.35 -5.71
N VAL A 203 -21.67 2.22 -6.04
CA VAL A 203 -20.83 3.36 -6.42
C VAL A 203 -21.40 4.08 -7.65
N LYS A 204 -21.81 3.33 -8.68
CA LYS A 204 -22.43 3.89 -9.88
C LYS A 204 -23.70 4.68 -9.53
N ALA A 205 -24.53 4.16 -8.65
CA ALA A 205 -25.75 4.84 -8.20
C ALA A 205 -25.43 6.11 -7.39
N LEU A 206 -24.43 6.06 -6.49
CA LEU A 206 -23.98 7.22 -5.70
C LEU A 206 -23.43 8.33 -6.60
N LEU A 207 -22.65 8.00 -7.61
CA LEU A 207 -22.11 8.99 -8.55
C LEU A 207 -23.21 9.60 -9.43
N CYS A 208 -24.08 8.74 -10.03
CA CYS A 208 -25.06 9.19 -11.02
C CYS A 208 -26.29 9.83 -10.40
N ARG A 209 -26.78 9.35 -9.26
CA ARG A 209 -28.06 9.78 -8.66
C ARG A 209 -27.87 10.71 -7.48
N ALA A 210 -26.84 10.51 -6.66
CA ALA A 210 -26.58 11.32 -5.49
C ALA A 210 -25.64 12.51 -5.76
N GLY A 211 -24.90 12.50 -6.89
CA GLY A 211 -24.00 13.58 -7.28
C GLY A 211 -22.87 13.81 -6.29
N LEU A 212 -22.38 12.75 -5.63
CA LEU A 212 -21.24 12.82 -4.71
C LEU A 212 -19.95 13.06 -5.48
N ASP A 213 -19.07 13.86 -4.90
CA ASP A 213 -17.75 14.17 -5.46
C ASP A 213 -16.81 12.97 -5.30
N PRO A 214 -16.29 12.36 -6.40
CA PRO A 214 -15.36 11.26 -6.33
C PRO A 214 -13.95 11.68 -5.85
N ASP A 215 -13.63 12.99 -5.89
CA ASP A 215 -12.33 13.54 -5.52
C ASP A 215 -12.29 14.05 -4.07
N GLU A 216 -13.40 13.94 -3.34
CA GLU A 216 -13.45 14.33 -1.93
C GLU A 216 -12.45 13.48 -1.12
N LYS A 217 -11.64 14.16 -0.29
CA LYS A 217 -10.59 13.50 0.51
C LYS A 217 -11.07 13.26 1.94
N ASP A 218 -10.74 12.09 2.47
CA ASP A 218 -10.92 11.78 3.88
C ASP A 218 -9.87 12.52 4.77
N ASN A 219 -9.91 12.32 6.08
CA ASN A 219 -8.98 12.94 7.02
C ASN A 219 -7.51 12.48 6.85
N CYS A 220 -7.27 11.40 6.11
CA CYS A 220 -5.94 10.90 5.75
C CYS A 220 -5.48 11.40 4.37
N GLY A 221 -6.31 12.19 3.68
CA GLY A 221 -6.04 12.70 2.33
C GLY A 221 -6.33 11.70 1.21
N LYS A 222 -6.96 10.57 1.49
CA LYS A 222 -7.33 9.56 0.49
C LYS A 222 -8.66 9.90 -0.16
N THR A 223 -8.75 9.67 -1.48
CA THR A 223 -10.00 9.71 -2.24
C THR A 223 -10.65 8.33 -2.29
N PRO A 224 -11.96 8.20 -2.62
CA PRO A 224 -12.60 6.91 -2.87
C PRO A 224 -11.89 6.06 -3.92
N LEU A 225 -11.29 6.69 -4.95
CA LEU A 225 -10.49 6.01 -5.96
C LEU A 225 -9.29 5.26 -5.34
N VAL A 226 -8.56 5.92 -4.45
CA VAL A 226 -7.41 5.31 -3.75
C VAL A 226 -7.87 4.11 -2.93
N ASP A 227 -9.01 4.20 -2.23
CA ASP A 227 -9.56 3.08 -1.46
C ASP A 227 -9.91 1.88 -2.36
N ALA A 228 -10.52 2.10 -3.53
CA ALA A 228 -10.84 1.05 -4.49
C ALA A 228 -9.57 0.38 -5.05
N ILE A 229 -8.60 1.19 -5.45
CA ILE A 229 -7.33 0.74 -6.01
C ILE A 229 -6.55 -0.07 -4.98
N ASP A 230 -6.43 0.38 -3.74
CA ASP A 230 -5.69 -0.28 -2.66
C ASP A 230 -6.15 -1.72 -2.41
N GLY A 231 -7.41 -2.06 -2.66
CA GLY A 231 -7.95 -3.41 -2.58
C GLY A 231 -7.99 -4.19 -3.90
N GLY A 232 -7.66 -3.56 -5.04
CA GLY A 232 -7.69 -4.18 -6.37
C GLY A 232 -9.07 -4.22 -7.03
N ALA A 233 -10.01 -3.38 -6.62
CA ALA A 233 -11.35 -3.28 -7.21
C ALA A 233 -11.32 -2.50 -8.54
N LYS A 234 -10.82 -3.13 -9.61
CA LYS A 234 -10.57 -2.48 -10.91
C LYS A 234 -11.83 -1.83 -11.52
N LEU A 235 -12.97 -2.52 -11.49
CA LEU A 235 -14.21 -1.98 -12.06
C LEU A 235 -14.70 -0.74 -11.31
N THR A 236 -14.67 -0.78 -9.99
CA THR A 236 -15.05 0.35 -9.13
C THR A 236 -14.07 1.51 -9.27
N GLY A 237 -12.76 1.22 -9.33
CA GLY A 237 -11.72 2.21 -9.56
C GLY A 237 -11.89 2.94 -10.90
N ALA A 238 -12.14 2.21 -11.99
CA ALA A 238 -12.40 2.81 -13.30
C ALA A 238 -13.58 3.78 -13.26
N LEU A 239 -14.64 3.40 -12.58
CA LEU A 239 -15.84 4.24 -12.45
C LEU A 239 -15.58 5.52 -11.66
N LEU A 240 -14.83 5.43 -10.55
CA LEU A 240 -14.41 6.57 -9.73
C LEU A 240 -13.44 7.51 -10.48
N ALA A 241 -12.63 6.96 -11.38
CA ALA A 241 -11.78 7.72 -12.29
C ALA A 241 -12.56 8.36 -13.46
N GLY A 242 -13.89 8.32 -13.45
CA GLY A 242 -14.75 8.89 -14.50
C GLY A 242 -14.75 8.10 -15.81
N LYS A 243 -14.33 6.84 -15.80
CA LYS A 243 -14.25 5.95 -16.98
C LYS A 243 -15.25 4.82 -16.84
N ASP A 244 -15.96 4.50 -17.91
CA ASP A 244 -16.89 3.34 -17.91
C ASP A 244 -16.15 2.08 -18.37
N PRO A 245 -15.87 1.11 -17.48
CA PRO A 245 -15.14 -0.12 -17.84
C PRO A 245 -15.87 -1.00 -18.84
N ALA A 246 -17.19 -0.80 -19.05
CA ALA A 246 -17.96 -1.51 -20.06
C ALA A 246 -17.66 -1.01 -21.49
N THR A 247 -17.20 0.23 -21.65
CA THR A 247 -16.92 0.88 -22.94
C THR A 247 -15.45 1.21 -23.15
N ASP A 248 -14.64 1.23 -22.09
CA ASP A 248 -13.21 1.50 -22.12
C ASP A 248 -12.41 0.26 -21.68
N PRO A 249 -11.86 -0.54 -22.62
CA PRO A 249 -11.08 -1.73 -22.30
C PRO A 249 -9.81 -1.43 -21.48
N LEU A 250 -9.19 -0.25 -21.67
CA LEU A 250 -8.03 0.17 -20.89
C LEU A 250 -8.44 0.39 -19.44
N ALA A 251 -9.53 1.11 -19.19
CA ALA A 251 -10.04 1.34 -17.84
C ALA A 251 -10.45 0.03 -17.14
N ALA A 252 -10.98 -0.95 -17.87
CA ALA A 252 -11.29 -2.27 -17.31
C ALA A 252 -10.02 -3.02 -16.85
N ARG A 253 -8.91 -2.91 -17.59
CA ARG A 253 -7.62 -3.54 -17.23
C ARG A 253 -6.89 -2.80 -16.12
N THR A 254 -6.92 -1.47 -16.12
CA THR A 254 -6.17 -0.62 -15.19
C THR A 254 -6.95 -0.26 -13.93
N GLY A 255 -8.27 -0.39 -13.94
CA GLY A 255 -9.13 0.11 -12.85
C GLY A 255 -9.10 1.64 -12.72
N GLY A 256 -8.74 2.34 -13.79
CA GLY A 256 -8.56 3.79 -13.77
C GLY A 256 -7.24 4.27 -13.16
N MET A 257 -6.37 3.34 -12.76
CA MET A 257 -5.05 3.66 -12.24
C MET A 257 -4.20 4.40 -13.24
N ASP A 258 -3.37 5.32 -12.75
CA ASP A 258 -2.20 5.81 -13.46
C ASP A 258 -1.00 4.85 -13.32
N LEU A 259 0.11 5.17 -13.97
CA LEU A 259 1.30 4.29 -13.95
C LEU A 259 1.88 4.15 -12.54
N PHE A 260 1.95 5.22 -11.74
CA PHE A 260 2.52 5.15 -10.40
C PHE A 260 1.62 4.38 -9.43
N GLN A 261 0.31 4.49 -9.58
CA GLN A 261 -0.66 3.71 -8.82
C GLN A 261 -0.53 2.21 -9.15
N ALA A 262 -0.39 1.86 -10.42
CA ALA A 262 -0.16 0.49 -10.87
C ALA A 262 1.18 -0.08 -10.35
N LEU A 263 2.24 0.73 -10.34
CA LEU A 263 3.55 0.39 -9.77
C LEU A 263 3.46 0.12 -8.26
N ALA A 264 2.83 1.02 -7.51
CA ALA A 264 2.69 0.89 -6.06
C ALA A 264 1.94 -0.39 -5.66
N ARG A 265 1.02 -0.83 -6.50
CA ARG A 265 0.28 -2.08 -6.30
C ARG A 265 0.97 -3.31 -6.86
N LYS A 266 2.03 -3.13 -7.62
CA LYS A 266 2.71 -4.20 -8.36
C LYS A 266 1.76 -4.94 -9.32
N ASP A 267 0.76 -4.22 -9.86
CA ASP A 267 -0.21 -4.77 -10.81
C ASP A 267 0.39 -4.82 -12.21
N THR A 268 1.03 -5.94 -12.54
CA THR A 268 1.74 -6.15 -13.79
C THR A 268 0.82 -5.98 -15.01
N GLU A 269 -0.44 -6.45 -14.93
CA GLU A 269 -1.41 -6.33 -16.02
C GLU A 269 -1.79 -4.86 -16.29
N ALA A 270 -2.00 -4.08 -15.22
CA ALA A 270 -2.29 -2.65 -15.35
C ALA A 270 -1.07 -1.90 -15.92
N VAL A 271 0.15 -2.24 -15.45
CA VAL A 271 1.39 -1.65 -15.99
C VAL A 271 1.53 -1.95 -17.48
N GLU A 272 1.37 -3.21 -17.92
CA GLU A 272 1.42 -3.58 -19.35
C GLU A 272 0.39 -2.79 -20.17
N ALA A 273 -0.87 -2.72 -19.70
CA ALA A 273 -1.91 -1.98 -20.38
C ALA A 273 -1.60 -0.48 -20.53
N LEU A 274 -1.03 0.13 -19.49
CA LEU A 274 -0.64 1.53 -19.51
C LEU A 274 0.55 1.78 -20.44
N LEU A 275 1.52 0.87 -20.47
CA LEU A 275 2.65 0.93 -21.41
C LEU A 275 2.18 0.77 -22.86
N GLU A 276 1.27 -0.15 -23.16
CA GLU A 276 0.63 -0.30 -24.47
C GLU A 276 -0.11 0.97 -24.92
N SER A 277 -0.68 1.72 -23.97
CA SER A 277 -1.38 2.98 -24.22
C SER A 277 -0.46 4.19 -24.37
N GLY A 278 0.86 4.02 -24.18
CA GLY A 278 1.86 5.08 -24.32
C GLY A 278 2.06 5.93 -23.08
N ALA A 279 1.97 5.32 -21.88
CA ALA A 279 2.27 6.01 -20.64
C ALA A 279 3.66 6.64 -20.62
N GLU A 280 3.80 7.84 -20.04
CA GLU A 280 5.05 8.57 -19.93
C GLU A 280 6.02 7.87 -18.97
N LEU A 281 7.26 7.62 -19.40
CA LEU A 281 8.27 6.86 -18.66
C LEU A 281 9.37 7.73 -18.04
N GLN A 282 9.60 8.92 -18.58
CA GLN A 282 10.58 9.90 -18.10
C GLN A 282 9.88 11.02 -17.32
N THR A 283 9.19 10.63 -16.28
CA THR A 283 8.46 11.52 -15.37
C THR A 283 8.77 11.14 -13.91
N THR A 284 8.34 11.95 -12.98
CA THR A 284 8.54 11.69 -11.53
C THR A 284 7.25 11.80 -10.76
N TYR A 285 7.16 11.05 -9.66
CA TYR A 285 6.00 11.06 -8.79
C TYR A 285 6.03 12.26 -7.82
N ASP A 286 5.02 13.11 -7.87
CA ASP A 286 4.95 14.34 -7.05
C ASP A 286 3.96 14.26 -5.89
N GLU A 287 3.03 13.30 -5.93
CA GLU A 287 1.96 13.23 -4.95
C GLU A 287 2.41 12.66 -3.60
N SER A 288 1.66 12.97 -2.54
CA SER A 288 1.97 12.53 -1.19
C SER A 288 1.41 11.15 -0.82
N VAL A 289 0.57 10.56 -1.67
CA VAL A 289 -0.14 9.30 -1.38
C VAL A 289 0.82 8.13 -1.22
N TYR A 290 1.83 8.03 -2.11
CA TYR A 290 2.89 7.02 -2.03
C TYR A 290 4.19 7.69 -1.63
N TYR A 291 4.32 8.03 -0.36
CA TYR A 291 5.45 8.80 0.18
C TYR A 291 6.83 8.25 -0.24
N ASN A 292 6.97 6.92 -0.28
CA ASN A 292 8.24 6.27 -0.66
C ASN A 292 8.64 6.50 -2.13
N TYR A 293 7.71 6.92 -2.98
CA TYR A 293 7.94 7.15 -4.41
C TYR A 293 8.21 8.61 -4.75
N LYS A 294 8.07 9.50 -3.77
CA LYS A 294 8.19 10.94 -4.00
C LYS A 294 9.52 11.29 -4.68
N GLY A 295 9.42 11.88 -5.86
CA GLY A 295 10.54 12.27 -6.68
C GLY A 295 11.13 11.16 -7.56
N LEU A 296 10.71 9.89 -7.42
CA LEU A 296 11.24 8.77 -8.19
C LEU A 296 10.60 8.68 -9.59
N SER A 297 11.39 8.19 -10.56
CA SER A 297 10.88 7.81 -11.88
C SER A 297 10.14 6.46 -11.83
N PRO A 298 9.32 6.10 -12.84
CA PRO A 298 8.68 4.79 -12.91
C PRO A 298 9.66 3.62 -12.77
N LEU A 299 10.81 3.67 -13.46
CA LEU A 299 11.86 2.66 -13.33
C LEU A 299 12.49 2.68 -11.93
N GLY A 300 12.68 3.88 -11.35
CA GLY A 300 13.15 4.06 -9.98
C GLY A 300 12.20 3.41 -8.97
N CYS A 301 10.88 3.61 -9.09
CA CYS A 301 9.87 2.98 -8.24
C CYS A 301 9.90 1.45 -8.33
N ALA A 302 9.97 0.90 -9.56
CA ALA A 302 10.00 -0.54 -9.77
C ALA A 302 11.24 -1.19 -9.16
N LEU A 303 12.40 -0.55 -9.26
CA LEU A 303 13.67 -1.03 -8.69
C LEU A 303 13.69 -0.84 -7.17
N TRP A 304 13.23 0.29 -6.65
CA TRP A 304 13.05 0.51 -5.21
C TRP A 304 12.25 -0.61 -4.57
N ASP A 305 11.17 -1.04 -5.21
CA ASP A 305 10.30 -2.11 -4.72
C ASP A 305 10.76 -3.53 -5.07
N HIS A 306 11.93 -3.69 -5.69
CA HIS A 306 12.45 -4.98 -6.18
C HIS A 306 11.51 -5.73 -7.12
N SER A 307 10.67 -4.99 -7.87
CA SER A 307 9.75 -5.54 -8.85
C SER A 307 10.44 -5.77 -10.19
N LEU A 308 11.33 -6.79 -10.26
CA LEU A 308 12.23 -7.02 -11.40
C LEU A 308 11.48 -7.27 -12.71
N THR A 309 10.32 -7.95 -12.65
CA THR A 309 9.44 -8.18 -13.80
C THR A 309 8.93 -6.84 -14.36
N ILE A 310 8.42 -5.98 -13.48
CA ILE A 310 7.90 -4.65 -13.88
C ILE A 310 9.04 -3.77 -14.41
N ALA A 311 10.21 -3.78 -13.74
CA ALA A 311 11.39 -3.06 -14.23
C ALA A 311 11.79 -3.51 -15.64
N SER A 312 11.72 -4.82 -15.92
CA SER A 312 11.99 -5.36 -17.27
C SER A 312 10.97 -4.87 -18.30
N LEU A 313 9.68 -4.82 -17.96
CA LEU A 313 8.62 -4.29 -18.84
C LEU A 313 8.84 -2.81 -19.13
N LEU A 314 9.16 -1.99 -18.13
CA LEU A 314 9.46 -0.58 -18.30
C LEU A 314 10.66 -0.34 -19.23
N LEU A 315 11.75 -1.11 -19.06
CA LEU A 315 12.92 -1.05 -19.91
C LEU A 315 12.61 -1.49 -21.35
N GLN A 316 11.79 -2.52 -21.54
CA GLN A 316 11.34 -2.98 -22.86
C GLN A 316 10.47 -1.93 -23.54
N ALA A 317 9.63 -1.23 -22.78
CA ALA A 317 8.81 -0.12 -23.28
C ALA A 317 9.58 1.18 -23.54
N GLY A 318 10.88 1.23 -23.24
CA GLY A 318 11.74 2.38 -23.55
C GLY A 318 12.02 3.33 -22.38
N ALA A 319 11.87 2.86 -21.13
CA ALA A 319 12.35 3.63 -19.99
C ALA A 319 13.87 3.83 -20.08
N ASP A 320 14.33 5.09 -19.94
CA ASP A 320 15.76 5.42 -19.97
C ASP A 320 16.42 4.99 -18.65
N PRO A 321 17.35 4.02 -18.67
CA PRO A 321 18.05 3.58 -17.45
C PRO A 321 18.98 4.64 -16.85
N ASN A 322 19.29 5.69 -17.62
CA ASN A 322 20.17 6.79 -17.21
C ASN A 322 19.39 8.03 -16.77
N TYR A 323 18.04 7.98 -16.82
CA TYR A 323 17.21 9.10 -16.41
C TYR A 323 17.47 9.45 -14.95
N ARG A 324 17.73 10.75 -14.70
CA ARG A 324 17.85 11.30 -13.35
C ARG A 324 16.52 11.88 -12.93
N ASP A 325 16.01 11.37 -11.85
CA ASP A 325 14.74 11.82 -11.29
C ASP A 325 14.88 13.12 -10.46
N ALA A 326 13.79 13.53 -9.82
CA ALA A 326 13.77 14.75 -9.01
C ALA A 326 14.69 14.70 -7.77
N THR A 327 15.12 13.50 -7.34
CA THR A 327 16.10 13.33 -6.26
C THR A 327 17.55 13.46 -6.75
N GLY A 328 17.76 13.58 -8.07
CA GLY A 328 19.07 13.61 -8.72
C GLY A 328 19.75 12.24 -8.82
N LYS A 329 19.01 11.15 -8.59
CA LYS A 329 19.49 9.76 -8.66
C LYS A 329 18.98 9.06 -9.92
N THR A 330 19.71 8.06 -10.36
CA THR A 330 19.24 7.09 -11.36
C THR A 330 18.52 5.92 -10.66
N ALA A 331 17.75 5.17 -11.43
CA ALA A 331 17.01 4.00 -10.92
C ALA A 331 17.90 2.96 -10.23
N ILE A 332 19.15 2.78 -10.68
CA ILE A 332 20.14 1.88 -10.05
C ILE A 332 20.52 2.35 -8.63
N ALA A 333 20.68 3.66 -8.43
CA ALA A 333 20.99 4.17 -7.09
C ALA A 333 19.86 3.88 -6.12
N HIS A 334 18.60 4.05 -6.54
CA HIS A 334 17.43 3.70 -5.72
C HIS A 334 17.35 2.21 -5.41
N TRP A 335 17.74 1.37 -6.37
CA TRP A 335 17.76 -0.09 -6.16
C TRP A 335 18.70 -0.49 -5.03
N LEU A 336 19.90 0.10 -4.99
CA LEU A 336 20.88 -0.13 -3.93
C LEU A 336 20.47 0.45 -2.57
N ASP A 337 19.80 1.60 -2.56
CA ASP A 337 19.37 2.27 -1.33
C ASP A 337 18.35 1.45 -0.51
N ASN A 338 17.52 0.64 -1.18
CA ASN A 338 16.42 -0.10 -0.53
C ASN A 338 16.63 -1.61 -0.49
N ASP A 339 17.83 -2.11 -0.79
CA ASP A 339 18.10 -3.56 -0.74
C ASP A 339 18.29 -4.06 0.71
N ASN A 340 17.20 -4.07 1.48
CA ASN A 340 17.16 -4.59 2.85
C ASN A 340 16.81 -6.09 2.93
N ARG A 341 16.79 -6.81 1.80
CA ARG A 341 16.30 -8.20 1.75
C ARG A 341 17.41 -9.23 1.61
N SER A 342 17.99 -9.64 2.72
CA SER A 342 18.94 -10.78 2.83
C SER A 342 18.36 -12.17 2.51
N SER A 343 17.24 -12.28 1.77
CA SER A 343 16.38 -13.48 1.74
C SER A 343 16.50 -14.38 0.49
N TYR A 344 17.36 -14.08 -0.49
CA TYR A 344 17.50 -14.96 -1.66
C TYR A 344 18.50 -16.10 -1.40
N LYS A 345 17.95 -17.27 -1.13
CA LYS A 345 18.74 -18.41 -0.63
C LYS A 345 19.52 -19.21 -1.69
N THR A 346 19.24 -19.14 -3.01
CA THR A 346 19.83 -20.10 -3.96
C THR A 346 20.03 -19.66 -5.40
N GLN A 347 19.41 -18.61 -5.92
CA GLN A 347 19.61 -18.13 -7.31
C GLN A 347 19.85 -16.62 -7.33
N ASP A 348 20.70 -16.15 -8.24
CA ASP A 348 20.91 -14.75 -8.49
C ASP A 348 19.75 -14.19 -9.36
N PRO A 349 18.84 -13.39 -8.79
CA PRO A 349 17.71 -12.84 -9.54
C PRO A 349 18.07 -11.56 -10.30
N TYR A 350 19.27 -10.99 -10.08
CA TYR A 350 19.65 -9.66 -10.52
C TYR A 350 20.33 -9.63 -11.90
N THR A 351 21.17 -10.63 -12.20
CA THR A 351 21.94 -10.69 -13.43
C THR A 351 21.09 -10.53 -14.71
N PRO A 352 19.90 -11.14 -14.85
CA PRO A 352 19.09 -10.96 -16.06
C PRO A 352 18.70 -9.49 -16.29
N LEU A 353 18.37 -8.77 -15.24
CA LEU A 353 18.00 -7.36 -15.34
C LEU A 353 19.22 -6.46 -15.61
N LEU A 354 20.39 -6.78 -15.05
CA LEU A 354 21.64 -6.05 -15.34
C LEU A 354 22.04 -6.18 -16.82
N LEU A 355 21.87 -7.37 -17.40
CA LEU A 355 22.10 -7.59 -18.82
C LEU A 355 21.12 -6.77 -19.69
N LEU A 356 19.84 -6.73 -19.30
CA LEU A 356 18.83 -5.92 -19.98
C LEU A 356 19.12 -4.42 -19.87
N LEU A 357 19.52 -3.93 -18.70
CA LEU A 357 19.95 -2.53 -18.52
C LEU A 357 21.09 -2.17 -19.48
N LYS A 358 22.09 -3.05 -19.60
CA LYS A 358 23.21 -2.87 -20.53
C LYS A 358 22.74 -2.86 -21.98
N GLU A 359 21.85 -3.78 -22.38
CA GLU A 359 21.24 -3.81 -23.72
C GLU A 359 20.48 -2.51 -24.03
N LYS A 360 19.77 -1.96 -23.04
CA LYS A 360 19.01 -0.72 -23.15
C LYS A 360 19.86 0.55 -23.02
N GLY A 361 21.18 0.44 -23.03
CA GLY A 361 22.10 1.57 -23.10
C GLY A 361 22.43 2.20 -21.74
N TRP A 362 22.28 1.44 -20.63
CA TRP A 362 22.75 1.90 -19.35
C TRP A 362 24.24 2.26 -19.37
N GLN A 363 24.55 3.46 -18.90
CA GLN A 363 25.89 4.00 -18.82
C GLN A 363 26.43 3.81 -17.40
N ALA A 364 27.00 2.64 -17.14
CA ALA A 364 27.49 2.25 -15.81
C ALA A 364 28.56 3.20 -15.22
N GLU A 365 29.31 3.90 -16.11
CA GLU A 365 30.34 4.85 -15.73
C GLU A 365 29.81 6.28 -15.52
N ALA A 366 28.56 6.54 -15.88
CA ALA A 366 27.95 7.84 -15.59
C ALA A 366 27.62 7.96 -14.10
N PRO A 367 27.68 9.18 -13.54
CA PRO A 367 27.26 9.39 -12.17
C PRO A 367 25.83 8.90 -11.94
N ALA A 368 25.61 8.11 -10.90
CA ALA A 368 24.30 7.57 -10.52
C ALA A 368 23.58 8.44 -9.47
N THR A 369 24.33 9.31 -8.78
CA THR A 369 23.82 10.23 -7.75
C THR A 369 24.19 11.67 -8.04
N SER A 370 23.56 12.64 -7.35
CA SER A 370 23.91 14.06 -7.38
C SER A 370 25.32 14.34 -6.85
N GLU A 371 25.82 13.48 -5.97
CA GLU A 371 27.19 13.56 -5.42
C GLU A 371 28.26 13.11 -6.44
N GLY A 372 27.88 12.61 -7.59
CA GLY A 372 28.80 12.15 -8.64
C GLY A 372 29.25 10.70 -8.51
N GLU A 373 28.67 9.93 -7.60
CA GLU A 373 28.98 8.51 -7.41
C GLU A 373 28.49 7.69 -8.62
N THR A 374 29.33 6.79 -9.13
CA THR A 374 28.95 5.80 -10.12
C THR A 374 28.26 4.60 -9.49
N ALA A 375 27.55 3.80 -10.31
CA ALA A 375 26.96 2.56 -9.82
C ALA A 375 28.01 1.61 -9.22
N PHE A 376 29.24 1.61 -9.75
CA PHE A 376 30.35 0.83 -9.20
C PHE A 376 30.77 1.32 -7.81
N SER A 377 30.89 2.63 -7.62
CA SER A 377 31.19 3.21 -6.33
C SER A 377 30.13 2.88 -5.28
N LEU A 378 28.84 3.01 -5.63
CA LEU A 378 27.72 2.64 -4.76
C LEU A 378 27.76 1.15 -4.36
N ALA A 379 28.04 0.27 -5.33
CA ALA A 379 28.13 -1.17 -5.07
C ALA A 379 29.30 -1.54 -4.13
N CYS A 380 30.40 -0.78 -4.16
CA CYS A 380 31.56 -1.02 -3.30
C CYS A 380 31.27 -0.82 -1.81
N HIS A 381 30.34 0.06 -1.45
CA HIS A 381 30.00 0.34 -0.05
C HIS A 381 28.59 -0.15 0.36
N SER A 382 27.96 -0.99 -0.47
CA SER A 382 26.71 -1.64 -0.13
C SER A 382 26.96 -2.98 0.57
N ASP A 383 26.29 -3.24 1.68
CA ASP A 383 26.39 -4.50 2.45
C ASP A 383 25.41 -5.59 1.95
N THR A 384 24.76 -5.36 0.82
CA THR A 384 23.68 -6.18 0.31
C THR A 384 24.15 -7.20 -0.72
N LYS A 385 23.31 -8.23 -0.97
CA LYS A 385 23.57 -9.20 -2.02
C LYS A 385 23.50 -8.59 -3.43
N LEU A 386 22.64 -7.61 -3.62
CA LEU A 386 22.58 -6.83 -4.86
C LEU A 386 23.89 -6.07 -5.07
N GLY A 387 24.39 -5.37 -4.04
CA GLY A 387 25.66 -4.64 -4.11
C GLY A 387 26.81 -5.57 -4.48
N GLU A 388 26.95 -6.75 -3.85
CA GLU A 388 27.96 -7.76 -4.18
C GLU A 388 27.82 -8.25 -5.65
N THR A 389 26.59 -8.52 -6.11
CA THR A 389 26.37 -8.99 -7.49
C THR A 389 26.68 -7.88 -8.51
N LEU A 390 26.23 -6.66 -8.23
CA LEU A 390 26.49 -5.52 -9.10
C LEU A 390 27.98 -5.18 -9.16
N PHE A 391 28.68 -5.19 -8.02
CA PHE A 391 30.12 -4.99 -7.95
C PHE A 391 30.87 -5.99 -8.84
N ARG A 392 30.61 -7.27 -8.71
CA ARG A 392 31.25 -8.31 -9.53
C ARG A 392 30.95 -8.15 -11.00
N HIS A 393 29.66 -7.93 -11.35
CA HIS A 393 29.24 -7.74 -12.72
C HIS A 393 29.95 -6.53 -13.38
N LEU A 394 30.03 -5.42 -12.67
CA LEU A 394 30.68 -4.22 -13.18
C LEU A 394 32.21 -4.39 -13.29
N LEU A 395 32.83 -5.01 -12.31
CA LEU A 395 34.26 -5.31 -12.29
C LEU A 395 34.66 -6.19 -13.49
N GLU A 396 33.93 -7.29 -13.74
CA GLU A 396 34.11 -8.20 -14.88
C GLU A 396 33.90 -7.50 -16.24
N ASN A 397 33.06 -6.46 -16.28
CA ASN A 397 32.79 -5.65 -17.47
C ASN A 397 33.71 -4.42 -17.61
N GLY A 398 34.77 -4.31 -16.80
CA GLY A 398 35.82 -3.31 -16.95
C GLY A 398 35.48 -1.94 -16.37
N ALA A 399 34.75 -1.92 -15.25
CA ALA A 399 34.44 -0.68 -14.54
C ALA A 399 35.71 0.12 -14.18
N LYS A 400 35.58 1.45 -14.18
CA LYS A 400 36.66 2.37 -13.81
C LYS A 400 36.88 2.35 -12.28
N VAL A 401 37.79 1.48 -11.85
CA VAL A 401 38.08 1.19 -10.44
C VAL A 401 38.48 2.45 -9.66
N ASN A 402 39.07 3.45 -10.30
CA ASN A 402 39.55 4.69 -9.68
C ASN A 402 38.73 5.93 -10.10
N SER A 403 37.47 5.75 -10.51
CA SER A 403 36.55 6.87 -10.78
C SER A 403 36.40 7.74 -9.53
N ARG A 404 36.22 9.07 -9.71
CA ARG A 404 36.09 10.01 -8.60
C ARG A 404 34.71 10.67 -8.59
N ASP A 405 34.12 10.77 -7.42
CA ASP A 405 32.91 11.57 -7.19
C ASP A 405 33.23 13.09 -7.07
N ASN A 406 32.21 13.90 -6.82
CA ASN A 406 32.35 15.36 -6.68
C ASN A 406 33.21 15.77 -5.47
N ARG A 407 33.41 14.89 -4.50
CA ARG A 407 34.29 15.08 -3.34
C ARG A 407 35.68 14.50 -3.53
N GLY A 408 35.97 14.02 -4.76
CA GLY A 408 37.23 13.38 -5.09
C GLY A 408 37.39 11.95 -4.57
N ARG A 409 36.35 11.35 -4.00
CA ARG A 409 36.41 10.00 -3.42
C ARG A 409 36.39 8.95 -4.52
N THR A 410 37.27 7.96 -4.38
CA THR A 410 37.30 6.77 -5.22
C THR A 410 36.41 5.66 -4.61
N PRO A 411 36.06 4.60 -5.37
CA PRO A 411 35.38 3.43 -4.83
C PRO A 411 36.06 2.84 -3.58
N LEU A 412 37.40 2.80 -3.55
CA LEU A 412 38.16 2.36 -2.37
C LEU A 412 37.94 3.28 -1.16
N LEU A 413 37.93 4.61 -1.36
CA LEU A 413 37.66 5.57 -0.29
C LEU A 413 36.23 5.45 0.25
N HIS A 414 35.26 5.17 -0.62
CA HIS A 414 33.88 4.89 -0.20
C HIS A 414 33.77 3.60 0.62
N LEU A 415 34.43 2.52 0.18
CA LEU A 415 34.48 1.27 0.92
C LEU A 415 35.11 1.46 2.31
N CYS A 416 36.29 2.12 2.41
CA CYS A 416 36.95 2.40 3.68
C CYS A 416 36.13 3.30 4.58
N LYS A 417 35.35 4.23 4.02
CA LYS A 417 34.47 5.12 4.79
C LYS A 417 33.24 4.39 5.35
N ALA A 418 32.64 3.45 4.61
CA ALA A 418 31.48 2.70 5.05
C ALA A 418 31.86 1.51 5.94
N LEU A 419 32.91 0.78 5.58
CA LEU A 419 33.44 -0.42 6.24
C LEU A 419 32.33 -1.40 6.68
N GLU A 420 31.41 -1.71 5.76
CA GLU A 420 30.28 -2.58 6.00
C GLU A 420 30.68 -4.05 6.24
N SER A 421 29.79 -4.86 6.76
CA SER A 421 30.09 -6.24 7.22
C SER A 421 30.66 -7.18 6.14
N ASN A 422 30.41 -6.87 4.86
CA ASN A 422 30.90 -7.63 3.71
C ASN A 422 32.17 -7.10 3.05
N TYR A 423 32.85 -6.10 3.68
CA TYR A 423 33.99 -5.39 3.08
C TYR A 423 35.09 -6.33 2.52
N LEU A 424 35.33 -7.46 3.17
CA LEU A 424 36.34 -8.44 2.71
C LEU A 424 36.05 -8.98 1.31
N LYS A 425 34.77 -9.15 0.97
CA LYS A 425 34.37 -9.66 -0.35
C LYS A 425 34.55 -8.63 -1.48
N ILE A 426 34.70 -7.37 -1.11
CA ILE A 426 34.83 -6.23 -2.03
C ILE A 426 36.29 -5.73 -2.06
N LEU A 427 36.94 -5.60 -0.89
CA LEU A 427 38.24 -4.97 -0.74
C LEU A 427 39.33 -5.71 -1.54
N GLU A 428 39.52 -7.01 -1.31
CA GLU A 428 40.55 -7.78 -2.01
C GLU A 428 40.36 -7.77 -3.52
N PRO A 429 39.17 -8.09 -4.11
CA PRO A 429 38.98 -7.99 -5.56
C PRO A 429 39.15 -6.57 -6.11
N LEU A 430 38.82 -5.54 -5.32
CA LEU A 430 39.01 -4.14 -5.73
C LEU A 430 40.51 -3.79 -5.81
N LEU A 431 41.30 -4.27 -4.86
CA LEU A 431 42.76 -4.09 -4.85
C LEU A 431 43.45 -4.91 -5.95
N GLU A 432 43.02 -6.15 -6.20
CA GLU A 432 43.47 -6.96 -7.35
C GLU A 432 43.22 -6.27 -8.68
N ALA A 433 42.11 -5.52 -8.78
CA ALA A 433 41.77 -4.68 -9.94
C ALA A 433 42.55 -3.35 -9.99
N ARG A 434 43.56 -3.17 -9.13
CA ARG A 434 44.45 -2.01 -9.05
C ARG A 434 43.75 -0.73 -8.58
N ALA A 435 42.90 -0.82 -7.55
CA ALA A 435 42.46 0.34 -6.82
C ALA A 435 43.68 1.10 -6.23
N ASP A 436 43.67 2.41 -6.37
CA ASP A 436 44.75 3.26 -5.90
C ASP A 436 44.71 3.42 -4.37
N ILE A 437 45.61 2.72 -3.68
CA ILE A 437 45.74 2.74 -2.22
C ILE A 437 46.28 4.09 -1.68
N HIS A 438 46.84 4.95 -2.57
CA HIS A 438 47.30 6.30 -2.26
C HIS A 438 46.30 7.39 -2.61
N ALA A 439 45.12 7.02 -3.11
CA ALA A 439 44.10 7.99 -3.47
C ALA A 439 43.74 8.88 -2.28
N THR A 440 43.54 10.17 -2.54
CA THR A 440 43.03 11.13 -1.58
C THR A 440 41.72 11.75 -2.09
N ASP A 441 40.81 12.08 -1.20
CA ASP A 441 39.67 12.92 -1.49
C ASP A 441 40.03 14.41 -1.53
N ASN A 442 39.05 15.29 -1.76
CA ASN A 442 39.25 16.72 -1.81
C ASN A 442 39.64 17.34 -0.45
N ALA A 443 39.43 16.62 0.65
CA ALA A 443 39.84 16.99 1.99
C ALA A 443 41.23 16.42 2.36
N GLY A 444 41.89 15.72 1.45
CA GLY A 444 43.21 15.11 1.67
C GLY A 444 43.15 13.77 2.42
N ASN A 445 41.97 13.21 2.67
CA ASN A 445 41.84 11.94 3.37
C ASN A 445 42.24 10.78 2.48
N THR A 446 43.12 9.92 2.97
CA THR A 446 43.52 8.64 2.36
C THR A 446 42.61 7.50 2.84
N PRO A 447 42.70 6.28 2.28
CA PRO A 447 42.02 5.11 2.82
C PRO A 447 42.28 4.91 4.32
N LEU A 448 43.52 5.13 4.80
CA LEU A 448 43.87 4.98 6.23
C LEU A 448 43.18 6.02 7.11
N HIS A 449 43.00 7.28 6.66
CA HIS A 449 42.22 8.28 7.39
C HIS A 449 40.76 7.83 7.61
N TYR A 450 40.13 7.27 6.57
CA TYR A 450 38.76 6.76 6.68
C TYR A 450 38.68 5.53 7.60
N LEU A 451 39.64 4.60 7.52
CA LEU A 451 39.69 3.45 8.42
C LEU A 451 39.92 3.87 9.88
N ALA A 452 40.68 4.95 10.09
CA ALA A 452 40.95 5.49 11.43
C ALA A 452 39.71 6.05 12.14
N ASP A 453 38.66 6.43 11.37
CA ASP A 453 37.39 6.94 11.91
C ASP A 453 36.47 5.83 12.44
N HIS A 454 36.79 4.54 12.21
CA HIS A 454 36.02 3.38 12.67
C HIS A 454 36.53 2.82 13.99
N TYR A 455 35.63 2.08 14.68
CA TYR A 455 35.94 1.33 15.89
C TYR A 455 36.18 -0.15 15.58
N GLY A 456 36.91 -0.83 16.45
CA GLY A 456 37.05 -2.29 16.40
C GLY A 456 38.19 -2.81 15.53
N ASN A 457 38.17 -4.13 15.31
CA ASN A 457 39.26 -4.83 14.63
C ASN A 457 39.12 -4.78 13.08
N GLU A 458 37.93 -4.47 12.57
CA GLU A 458 37.66 -4.44 11.13
C GLU A 458 38.52 -3.41 10.41
N ALA A 459 38.69 -2.23 11.01
CA ALA A 459 39.54 -1.16 10.48
C ALA A 459 41.02 -1.60 10.42
N LYS A 460 41.52 -2.28 11.46
CA LYS A 460 42.88 -2.84 11.48
C LYS A 460 43.02 -3.93 10.41
N ASN A 461 42.08 -4.85 10.30
CA ASN A 461 42.14 -5.94 9.31
C ASN A 461 42.14 -5.37 7.88
N ALA A 462 41.30 -4.36 7.62
CA ALA A 462 41.28 -3.67 6.30
C ALA A 462 42.62 -2.96 6.03
N ALA A 463 43.26 -2.32 7.06
CA ALA A 463 44.57 -1.71 6.92
C ALA A 463 45.66 -2.76 6.63
N GLU A 464 45.62 -3.92 7.26
CA GLU A 464 46.53 -5.05 6.99
C GLU A 464 46.42 -5.51 5.53
N ILE A 465 45.19 -5.67 5.02
CA ILE A 465 44.97 -6.03 3.61
C ILE A 465 45.52 -4.95 2.65
N LEU A 466 45.30 -3.66 2.95
CA LEU A 466 45.92 -2.59 2.14
C LEU A 466 47.44 -2.72 2.05
N PHE A 467 48.10 -3.08 3.16
CA PHE A 467 49.54 -3.27 3.22
C PHE A 467 50.05 -4.50 2.44
N ASP A 468 49.25 -5.55 2.35
CA ASP A 468 49.57 -6.71 1.52
C ASP A 468 49.62 -6.37 0.00
N PHE A 469 48.91 -5.33 -0.41
CA PHE A 469 48.86 -4.86 -1.81
C PHE A 469 49.80 -3.66 -2.08
N GLY A 470 50.38 -3.08 -1.04
CA GLY A 470 51.34 -1.97 -1.17
C GLY A 470 51.72 -1.35 0.16
N THR A 471 52.36 -0.19 0.15
CA THR A 471 52.78 0.54 1.35
C THR A 471 52.02 1.86 1.47
N PRO A 472 50.78 1.88 2.01
CA PRO A 472 50.06 3.15 2.21
C PRO A 472 50.88 4.09 3.12
N ASP A 473 50.79 5.39 2.85
CA ASP A 473 51.46 6.39 3.66
C ASP A 473 50.73 6.57 5.01
N THR A 474 51.32 6.04 6.08
CA THR A 474 50.83 6.14 7.47
C THR A 474 50.97 7.52 8.07
N ALA A 475 51.87 8.34 7.51
CA ALA A 475 52.18 9.71 7.98
C ALA A 475 51.49 10.79 7.09
N ALA A 476 50.68 10.39 6.15
CA ALA A 476 49.93 11.33 5.31
C ALA A 476 49.09 12.28 6.16
N VAL A 477 49.07 13.56 5.79
CA VAL A 477 48.32 14.60 6.52
C VAL A 477 47.20 15.12 5.67
N ASN A 478 45.96 15.12 6.22
CA ASN A 478 44.79 15.68 5.56
C ASN A 478 44.78 17.24 5.66
N ASN A 479 43.79 17.88 5.03
CA ASN A 479 43.71 19.36 5.04
C ASN A 479 43.39 19.97 6.41
N GLU A 480 42.99 19.16 7.38
CA GLU A 480 42.80 19.55 8.80
C GLU A 480 44.08 19.42 9.64
N GLY A 481 45.17 18.95 9.01
CA GLY A 481 46.46 18.75 9.66
C GLY A 481 46.55 17.45 10.47
N GLN A 482 45.62 16.51 10.26
CA GLN A 482 45.55 15.25 10.99
C GLN A 482 46.18 14.10 10.20
N THR A 483 46.90 13.24 10.87
CA THR A 483 47.33 11.93 10.36
C THR A 483 46.28 10.86 10.67
N PRO A 484 46.32 9.67 10.00
CA PRO A 484 45.49 8.53 10.41
C PRO A 484 45.67 8.17 11.92
N LEU A 485 46.89 8.33 12.46
CA LEU A 485 47.15 8.06 13.87
C LEU A 485 46.43 9.06 14.80
N ASP A 486 46.38 10.34 14.43
CA ASP A 486 45.67 11.36 15.20
C ASP A 486 44.17 11.04 15.25
N ILE A 487 43.54 10.72 14.10
CA ILE A 487 42.13 10.35 14.04
C ILE A 487 41.86 9.07 14.85
N ALA A 488 42.68 8.02 14.69
CA ALA A 488 42.51 6.77 15.45
C ALA A 488 42.62 7.00 16.96
N THR A 489 43.48 7.92 17.38
CA THR A 489 43.65 8.29 18.78
C THR A 489 42.43 9.06 19.29
N GLU A 490 41.94 10.05 18.56
CA GLU A 490 40.72 10.80 18.88
C GLU A 490 39.51 9.90 19.01
N ARG A 491 39.39 8.89 18.14
CA ARG A 491 38.32 7.89 18.14
C ARG A 491 38.50 6.78 19.17
N ASN A 492 39.63 6.76 19.94
CA ASN A 492 39.97 5.71 20.88
C ASN A 492 39.99 4.30 20.21
N ASN A 493 40.41 4.20 18.95
CA ASN A 493 40.65 2.92 18.30
C ASN A 493 42.02 2.34 18.66
N GLU A 494 42.17 1.86 19.91
CA GLU A 494 43.43 1.35 20.43
C GLU A 494 44.07 0.28 19.54
N THR A 495 43.28 -0.54 18.88
CA THR A 495 43.72 -1.64 18.02
C THR A 495 44.48 -1.08 16.80
N LEU A 496 43.85 -0.11 16.12
CA LEU A 496 44.46 0.54 14.97
C LEU A 496 45.60 1.47 15.36
N VAL A 497 45.53 2.18 16.50
CA VAL A 497 46.62 3.00 17.04
C VAL A 497 47.87 2.15 17.23
N LYS A 498 47.78 1.01 17.93
CA LYS A 498 48.94 0.10 18.15
C LYS A 498 49.49 -0.42 16.81
N TRP A 499 48.62 -0.71 15.85
CA TRP A 499 49.02 -1.17 14.55
C TRP A 499 49.74 -0.07 13.74
N LEU A 500 49.20 1.13 13.70
CA LEU A 500 49.84 2.29 13.02
C LEU A 500 51.21 2.61 13.60
N LEU A 501 51.36 2.61 14.92
CA LEU A 501 52.66 2.87 15.58
C LEU A 501 53.74 1.81 15.27
N ASN A 502 53.33 0.59 14.95
CA ASN A 502 54.28 -0.48 14.59
C ASN A 502 54.63 -0.50 13.09
N ASN A 503 53.87 0.23 12.25
CA ASN A 503 54.03 0.25 10.79
C ASN A 503 54.31 1.66 10.25
N SER A 504 54.64 2.62 11.14
CA SER A 504 55.00 4.01 10.79
C SER A 504 56.47 4.15 10.46
#